data_5252178c274b9f75841766677fc045e5
#
_entry.id   5252178c274b9f75841766677fc045e5
#
_cell.length_a   1.000
_cell.length_b   1.000
_cell.length_c   1.000
_cell.angle_alpha   90.00
_cell.angle_beta   90.00
_cell.angle_gamma   90.00
#
_symmetry.space_group_name_H-M   'P 1'
#
loop_
_entity.id
_entity.type
_entity.pdbx_description
1 polymer ?
#
loop_
_entity_poly.entity_id
_entity_poly.type
_entity_poly.pdbx_seq_one_letter_code
_entity_poly.pdbx_strand_id
1 'polypeptide(L)'
;MINKVVKNADEAIRDITDGMTLMVGGFGLCGIPENCIQALIRKRVKNLTCISNNAGVDDFGLGLLLQTKQVRKMISSYVGENAEFERQMLSGELEVELIPQGTLATKIGRAHV
;
A
#
# COMPACT_ATOMS: atom_id res chain seq x y z
N MET A 1 21.42 -23.14 3.83
CA MET A 1 20.06 -22.65 4.17
C MET A 1 19.97 -21.15 3.93
N ILE A 2 18.92 -20.71 3.25
CA ILE A 2 18.70 -19.30 3.05
C ILE A 2 17.95 -18.74 4.27
N ASN A 3 18.52 -17.73 4.88
CA ASN A 3 17.88 -17.04 6.00
C ASN A 3 17.42 -15.65 5.54
N LYS A 4 16.09 -15.45 5.49
CA LYS A 4 15.49 -14.18 5.10
C LYS A 4 14.92 -13.41 6.28
N VAL A 5 15.20 -13.84 7.49
CA VAL A 5 14.74 -13.16 8.70
C VAL A 5 15.54 -11.89 8.89
N VAL A 6 14.84 -10.78 9.08
CA VAL A 6 15.44 -9.47 9.30
C VAL A 6 15.22 -9.05 10.75
N LYS A 7 16.04 -8.11 11.21
CA LYS A 7 16.07 -7.68 12.60
C LYS A 7 14.85 -6.89 13.03
N ASN A 8 14.36 -6.01 12.13
CA ASN A 8 13.23 -5.13 12.42
C ASN A 8 12.60 -4.64 11.11
N ALA A 9 11.53 -3.86 11.22
CA ALA A 9 10.82 -3.36 10.06
C ALA A 9 11.67 -2.37 9.24
N ASP A 10 12.48 -1.55 9.87
CA ASP A 10 13.35 -0.61 9.14
C ASP A 10 14.34 -1.36 8.25
N GLU A 11 14.90 -2.45 8.73
CA GLU A 11 15.77 -3.29 7.93
C GLU A 11 15.00 -3.97 6.79
N ALA A 12 13.78 -4.42 7.08
CA ALA A 12 12.96 -5.11 6.08
C ALA A 12 12.66 -4.24 4.86
N ILE A 13 12.46 -2.94 5.07
CA ILE A 13 12.07 -2.01 4.01
C ILE A 13 13.24 -1.17 3.48
N ARG A 14 14.46 -1.48 3.87
CA ARG A 14 15.63 -0.64 3.51
C ARG A 14 15.83 -0.49 2.02
N ASP A 15 15.44 -1.48 1.22
CA ASP A 15 15.61 -1.48 -0.22
C ASP A 15 14.49 -0.77 -0.97
N ILE A 16 13.46 -0.31 -0.25
CA ILE A 16 12.34 0.39 -0.87
C ILE A 16 12.73 1.85 -1.11
N THR A 17 12.63 2.26 -2.37
CA THR A 17 12.97 3.62 -2.79
C THR A 17 11.77 4.28 -3.47
N ASP A 18 11.89 5.58 -3.75
CA ASP A 18 10.83 6.36 -4.38
C ASP A 18 10.40 5.74 -5.71
N GLY A 19 9.11 5.74 -5.97
CA GLY A 19 8.56 5.27 -7.23
C GLY A 19 8.33 3.77 -7.33
N MET A 20 8.65 3.02 -6.29
CA MET A 20 8.45 1.56 -6.31
C MET A 20 6.98 1.18 -6.23
N THR A 21 6.66 0.00 -6.75
CA THR A 21 5.35 -0.62 -6.64
C THR A 21 5.37 -1.66 -5.52
N LEU A 22 4.45 -1.52 -4.58
CA LEU A 22 4.37 -2.40 -3.41
C LEU A 22 3.05 -3.17 -3.41
N MET A 23 3.13 -4.47 -3.22
CA MET A 23 1.95 -5.28 -2.92
C MET A 23 1.81 -5.37 -1.41
N VAL A 24 0.70 -4.87 -0.89
CA VAL A 24 0.48 -4.76 0.55
C VAL A 24 -0.72 -5.62 0.93
N GLY A 25 -0.47 -6.60 1.81
CA GLY A 25 -1.52 -7.47 2.30
C GLY A 25 -2.48 -6.75 3.24
N GLY A 26 -3.60 -7.40 3.50
CA GLY A 26 -4.59 -6.94 4.46
C GLY A 26 -5.97 -6.78 3.87
N PHE A 27 -6.95 -6.82 4.76
CA PHE A 27 -8.35 -6.60 4.42
C PHE A 27 -8.97 -5.78 5.56
N GLY A 28 -9.46 -4.60 5.25
CA GLY A 28 -9.95 -3.69 6.27
C GLY A 28 -8.86 -3.39 7.30
N LEU A 29 -9.03 -3.90 8.50
CA LEU A 29 -8.09 -3.72 9.61
C LEU A 29 -7.28 -4.97 9.92
N CYS A 30 -7.44 -6.05 9.15
CA CYS A 30 -6.82 -7.34 9.42
C CYS A 30 -5.67 -7.64 8.47
N GLY A 31 -4.60 -8.25 9.01
CA GLY A 31 -3.48 -8.72 8.18
C GLY A 31 -2.59 -7.63 7.62
N ILE A 32 -2.61 -6.46 8.19
CA ILE A 32 -1.88 -5.29 7.69
C ILE A 32 -0.47 -5.27 8.27
N PRO A 33 0.57 -5.04 7.45
CA PRO A 33 1.95 -4.97 7.93
C PRO A 33 2.25 -3.62 8.58
N GLU A 34 1.70 -3.39 9.75
CA GLU A 34 1.72 -2.08 10.43
C GLU A 34 3.13 -1.56 10.69
N ASN A 35 4.03 -2.42 11.14
CA ASN A 35 5.40 -1.99 11.46
C ASN A 35 6.16 -1.56 10.21
N CYS A 36 5.94 -2.25 9.10
CA CYS A 36 6.56 -1.87 7.83
C CYS A 36 6.00 -0.54 7.31
N ILE A 37 4.70 -0.32 7.49
CA ILE A 37 4.07 0.96 7.10
C ILE A 37 4.65 2.10 7.92
N GLN A 38 4.80 1.93 9.24
CA GLN A 38 5.42 2.93 10.09
C GLN A 38 6.87 3.20 9.68
N ALA A 39 7.60 2.14 9.33
CA ALA A 39 8.97 2.28 8.85
C ALA A 39 9.05 3.07 7.55
N LEU A 40 8.10 2.85 6.63
CA LEU A 40 8.03 3.61 5.38
C LEU A 40 7.75 5.09 5.62
N ILE A 41 6.90 5.40 6.60
CA ILE A 41 6.63 6.78 7.00
C ILE A 41 7.91 7.44 7.51
N ARG A 42 8.66 6.77 8.35
CA ARG A 42 9.94 7.28 8.88
C ARG A 42 10.97 7.48 7.78
N LYS A 43 11.00 6.57 6.80
CA LYS A 43 11.95 6.63 5.69
C LYS A 43 11.63 7.74 4.71
N ARG A 44 10.38 8.18 4.67
CA ARG A 44 9.90 9.26 3.79
C ARG A 44 10.03 8.98 2.30
N VAL A 45 10.01 7.71 1.91
CA VAL A 45 9.90 7.36 0.48
C VAL A 45 8.57 7.85 -0.06
N LYS A 46 8.53 8.24 -1.32
CA LYS A 46 7.34 8.84 -1.92
C LYS A 46 7.13 8.34 -3.35
N ASN A 47 6.03 8.76 -3.96
CA ASN A 47 5.64 8.36 -5.30
C ASN A 47 5.43 6.85 -5.41
N LEU A 48 4.99 6.22 -4.33
CA LEU A 48 4.75 4.78 -4.30
C LEU A 48 3.47 4.43 -5.05
N THR A 49 3.48 3.28 -5.70
CA THR A 49 2.27 2.63 -6.21
C THR A 49 1.96 1.47 -5.28
N CYS A 50 0.78 1.48 -4.68
CA CYS A 50 0.37 0.43 -3.76
C CYS A 50 -0.75 -0.41 -4.36
N ILE A 51 -0.58 -1.72 -4.29
CA ILE A 51 -1.57 -2.71 -4.74
C ILE A 51 -2.10 -3.42 -3.52
N SER A 52 -3.38 -3.26 -3.24
CA SER A 52 -4.01 -3.87 -2.07
C SER A 52 -5.52 -3.94 -2.29
N ASN A 53 -6.22 -4.71 -1.45
CA ASN A 53 -7.67 -4.80 -1.50
C ASN A 53 -8.31 -3.41 -1.32
N ASN A 54 -7.88 -2.69 -0.30
CA ASN A 54 -8.28 -1.30 -0.06
C ASN A 54 -7.17 -0.58 0.71
N ALA A 55 -7.40 0.67 1.07
CA ALA A 55 -6.42 1.45 1.82
C ALA A 55 -6.69 1.43 3.34
N GLY A 56 -7.60 0.57 3.80
CA GLY A 56 -7.99 0.54 5.20
C GLY A 56 -8.86 1.73 5.57
N VAL A 57 -8.63 2.27 6.75
CA VAL A 57 -9.30 3.48 7.23
C VAL A 57 -8.30 4.62 7.36
N ASP A 58 -8.76 5.83 7.62
CA ASP A 58 -7.90 7.02 7.60
C ASP A 58 -6.69 6.92 8.52
N ASP A 59 -6.86 6.36 9.72
CA ASP A 59 -5.85 6.39 10.76
C ASP A 59 -5.09 5.07 10.92
N PHE A 60 -5.22 4.14 9.97
CA PHE A 60 -4.66 2.82 10.13
C PHE A 60 -4.32 2.20 8.78
N GLY A 61 -3.24 1.42 8.74
CA GLY A 61 -2.82 0.74 7.53
C GLY A 61 -2.34 1.69 6.46
N LEU A 62 -2.68 1.43 5.21
CA LEU A 62 -2.30 2.28 4.09
C LEU A 62 -2.86 3.68 4.17
N GLY A 63 -3.92 3.89 4.97
CA GLY A 63 -4.46 5.22 5.20
C GLY A 63 -3.40 6.19 5.74
N LEU A 64 -2.48 5.69 6.56
CA LEU A 64 -1.39 6.51 7.08
C LEU A 64 -0.46 7.00 5.97
N LEU A 65 -0.15 6.15 4.99
CA LEU A 65 0.69 6.54 3.85
C LEU A 65 -0.04 7.52 2.93
N LEU A 66 -1.35 7.43 2.85
CA LEU A 66 -2.15 8.41 2.09
C LEU A 66 -2.14 9.77 2.76
N GLN A 67 -2.24 9.81 4.10
CA GLN A 67 -2.20 11.07 4.85
C GLN A 67 -0.87 11.78 4.68
N THR A 68 0.22 11.05 4.61
CA THR A 68 1.55 11.63 4.41
C THR A 68 1.86 11.92 2.94
N LYS A 69 0.93 11.61 2.04
CA LYS A 69 1.07 11.81 0.59
C LYS A 69 2.26 11.07 -0.01
N GLN A 70 2.59 9.91 0.54
CA GLN A 70 3.67 9.08 0.04
C GLN A 70 3.24 8.15 -1.09
N VAL A 71 1.94 8.00 -1.33
CA VAL A 71 1.38 7.14 -2.38
C VAL A 71 0.92 8.00 -3.55
N ARG A 72 1.42 7.70 -4.74
CA ARG A 72 1.01 8.37 -5.97
C ARG A 72 -0.14 7.64 -6.65
N LYS A 73 -0.17 6.34 -6.56
CA LYS A 73 -1.18 5.51 -7.24
C LYS A 73 -1.63 4.36 -6.35
N MET A 74 -2.94 4.13 -6.33
CA MET A 74 -3.53 2.95 -5.70
C MET A 74 -4.16 2.07 -6.77
N ILE A 75 -3.85 0.78 -6.71
CA ILE A 75 -4.54 -0.25 -7.49
C ILE A 75 -5.27 -1.10 -6.46
N SER A 76 -6.60 -0.98 -6.41
CA SER A 76 -7.38 -1.65 -5.38
C SER A 76 -8.76 -2.02 -5.87
N SER A 77 -9.49 -2.76 -5.04
CA SER A 77 -10.84 -3.22 -5.37
C SER A 77 -11.92 -2.37 -4.73
N TYR A 78 -11.55 -1.56 -3.75
CA TYR A 78 -12.53 -0.86 -2.92
C TYR A 78 -11.93 0.40 -2.31
N VAL A 79 -12.65 1.52 -2.39
CA VAL A 79 -12.25 2.78 -1.76
C VAL A 79 -12.74 2.82 -0.32
N GLY A 80 -13.99 2.53 -0.12
CA GLY A 80 -14.63 2.26 1.16
C GLY A 80 -14.54 3.38 2.18
N GLU A 81 -14.12 3.00 3.38
CA GLU A 81 -14.22 3.80 4.58
C GLU A 81 -13.03 4.73 4.83
N ASN A 82 -12.25 5.02 3.79
CA ASN A 82 -11.11 5.91 3.89
C ASN A 82 -11.44 7.24 3.21
N ALA A 83 -11.76 8.25 4.01
CA ALA A 83 -12.17 9.55 3.52
C ALA A 83 -11.03 10.27 2.81
N GLU A 84 -9.80 10.14 3.29
CA GLU A 84 -8.64 10.76 2.66
C GLU A 84 -8.34 10.12 1.29
N PHE A 85 -8.52 8.81 1.15
CA PHE A 85 -8.39 8.12 -0.12
C PHE A 85 -9.39 8.71 -1.13
N GLU A 86 -10.66 8.80 -0.72
CA GLU A 86 -11.70 9.35 -1.59
C GLU A 86 -11.41 10.81 -1.96
N ARG A 87 -10.99 11.61 -0.99
CA ARG A 87 -10.67 13.01 -1.22
C ARG A 87 -9.54 13.17 -2.24
N GLN A 88 -8.45 12.42 -2.08
CA GLN A 88 -7.32 12.50 -3.01
C GLN A 88 -7.67 11.99 -4.40
N MET A 89 -8.52 10.97 -4.47
CA MET A 89 -8.99 10.45 -5.75
C MET A 89 -9.81 11.51 -6.49
N LEU A 90 -10.75 12.16 -5.81
CA LEU A 90 -11.63 13.15 -6.42
C LEU A 90 -10.89 14.44 -6.79
N SER A 91 -9.88 14.82 -6.03
CA SER A 91 -9.09 16.02 -6.31
C SER A 91 -8.03 15.83 -7.39
N GLY A 92 -7.76 14.57 -7.78
CA GLY A 92 -6.72 14.24 -8.76
C GLY A 92 -5.32 14.14 -8.17
N GLU A 93 -5.15 14.26 -6.87
CA GLU A 93 -3.85 14.11 -6.21
C GLU A 93 -3.37 12.67 -6.21
N LEU A 94 -4.31 11.72 -6.26
CA LEU A 94 -4.03 10.29 -6.24
C LEU A 94 -4.62 9.63 -7.47
N GLU A 95 -3.79 8.90 -8.21
CA GLU A 95 -4.27 8.08 -9.31
C GLU A 95 -4.83 6.79 -8.73
N VAL A 96 -6.03 6.40 -9.15
CA VAL A 96 -6.69 5.20 -8.64
C VAL A 96 -7.14 4.31 -9.80
N GLU A 97 -6.77 3.04 -9.73
CA GLU A 97 -7.28 2.02 -10.64
C GLU A 97 -8.09 1.03 -9.81
N LEU A 98 -9.39 1.00 -10.04
CA LEU A 98 -10.28 0.06 -9.35
C LEU A 98 -10.43 -1.21 -10.18
N ILE A 99 -10.13 -2.34 -9.58
CA ILE A 99 -10.17 -3.66 -10.23
C ILE A 99 -11.05 -4.58 -9.39
N PRO A 100 -12.00 -5.31 -10.00
CA PRO A 100 -12.79 -6.28 -9.24
C PRO A 100 -11.88 -7.27 -8.50
N GLN A 101 -12.26 -7.64 -7.28
CA GLN A 101 -11.40 -8.42 -6.40
C GLN A 101 -10.91 -9.73 -7.02
N GLY A 102 -11.78 -10.46 -7.70
CA GLY A 102 -11.35 -11.69 -8.36
C GLY A 102 -10.30 -11.45 -9.43
N THR A 103 -10.46 -10.37 -10.18
CA THR A 103 -9.49 -9.98 -11.21
C THR A 103 -8.17 -9.55 -10.59
N LEU A 104 -8.22 -8.77 -9.49
CA LEU A 104 -7.01 -8.35 -8.78
C LEU A 104 -6.21 -9.55 -8.29
N ALA A 105 -6.86 -10.50 -7.66
CA ALA A 105 -6.20 -11.71 -7.16
C ALA A 105 -5.58 -12.51 -8.30
N THR A 106 -6.26 -12.63 -9.42
CA THR A 106 -5.73 -13.33 -10.59
C THR A 106 -4.53 -12.64 -11.18
N LYS A 107 -4.57 -11.30 -11.30
CA LYS A 107 -3.45 -10.53 -11.82
C LYS A 107 -2.21 -10.64 -10.94
N ILE A 108 -2.38 -10.66 -9.63
CA ILE A 108 -1.25 -10.85 -8.71
C ILE A 108 -0.57 -12.18 -8.99
N GLY A 109 -1.34 -13.24 -9.21
CA GLY A 109 -0.78 -14.55 -9.53
C GLY A 109 -0.08 -14.63 -10.88
N ARG A 110 -0.27 -13.65 -11.75
CA ARG A 110 0.37 -13.58 -13.07
C ARG A 110 1.60 -12.67 -13.10
N ALA A 111 1.95 -12.06 -12.01
CA ALA A 111 3.00 -11.04 -12.01
C ALA A 111 4.36 -11.57 -12.45
N HIS A 112 4.59 -12.85 -12.35
CA HIS A 112 5.87 -13.48 -12.67
C HIS A 112 5.87 -14.26 -13.98
N VAL A 113 4.82 -14.19 -14.74
CA VAL A 113 4.68 -14.95 -16.01
C VAL A 113 5.23 -14.18 -17.18
#